data_ff85c3ab44b4099f9888b64d08e2376d
#
_entry.id   ff85c3ab44b4099f9888b64d08e2376d
#
_cell.length_a   1.000
_cell.length_b   1.000
_cell.length_c   1.000
_cell.angle_alpha   90.00
_cell.angle_beta   90.00
_cell.angle_gamma   90.00
#
_symmetry.space_group_name_H-M   'P 1'
#
loop_
_entity.id
_entity.type
_entity.pdbx_description
1 polymer ?
#
loop_
_entity_poly.entity_id
_entity_poly.type
_entity_poly.pdbx_seq_one_letter_code
_entity_poly.pdbx_strand_id
1 'polypeptide(L)'
;MISGVVDLTVSPGFDGARVTVIVDGQKLTDGLRSPYHVTVDFGPTVVEHKISVIAYSGERKRVQWHDTINQGHLPLTIKLTPIDVTNRVFEASVTSPQNDPVEKVEFWDGGKVIALLSEAPYRFTIPLENFAQQFAQVTARTKSGDEAADFWSGTGDVHAESVEVRTVPIFVSVVDRNGVTHDDVDRSLFRIIDNGSEGKILEFGKAFDQPISIALIVDASASMTYSMSDATKAALTFVHRTLKEGDRCAVFAVRDVPRREVAITADRAAVEKALTGLKASGRTSLYDAISSAIRELRNEKVRKAIVILSDGGDTASIMSFEEIDRLSKEAGVPLYFIAYDSGAPSEPQEVDRMNYLAGETGGFLVTASADNLQAKYGDIAKDLRAQYAILYQISDLAKHNEWRRVRVVLNSPKLTARTIRGYFTP
;
A
#
# COMPACT_ATOMS: atom_id res chain seq x y z
N MET A 1 7.34 -12.69 -11.52
CA MET A 1 6.74 -14.03 -11.62
C MET A 1 6.84 -14.50 -13.07
N ILE A 2 7.15 -15.76 -13.31
CA ILE A 2 7.41 -16.32 -14.65
C ILE A 2 6.47 -17.50 -14.86
N SER A 3 5.78 -17.53 -16.01
CA SER A 3 4.97 -18.66 -16.50
C SER A 3 4.98 -18.68 -18.03
N GLY A 4 4.55 -19.78 -18.64
CA GLY A 4 4.56 -19.95 -20.08
C GLY A 4 5.96 -20.21 -20.64
N VAL A 5 6.11 -19.98 -21.95
CA VAL A 5 7.35 -20.24 -22.69
C VAL A 5 8.29 -19.04 -22.57
N VAL A 6 9.50 -19.25 -22.06
CA VAL A 6 10.50 -18.20 -21.84
C VAL A 6 11.83 -18.59 -22.45
N ASP A 7 12.48 -17.64 -23.14
CA ASP A 7 13.84 -17.82 -23.65
C ASP A 7 14.86 -17.36 -22.62
N LEU A 8 15.68 -18.30 -22.15
CA LEU A 8 16.76 -18.06 -21.22
C LEU A 8 18.07 -17.86 -21.96
N THR A 9 18.83 -16.84 -21.59
CA THR A 9 20.21 -16.65 -22.06
C THR A 9 21.17 -16.91 -20.92
N VAL A 10 22.13 -17.82 -21.15
CA VAL A 10 23.15 -18.15 -20.15
C VAL A 10 24.47 -17.49 -20.52
N SER A 11 25.10 -16.82 -19.54
CA SER A 11 26.44 -16.21 -19.69
C SER A 11 27.43 -16.95 -18.79
N PRO A 12 28.18 -17.94 -19.29
CA PRO A 12 29.03 -18.80 -18.47
C PRO A 12 30.29 -18.09 -17.90
N GLY A 13 30.63 -16.89 -18.37
CA GLY A 13 31.74 -16.10 -17.88
C GLY A 13 33.13 -16.58 -18.38
N PHE A 14 33.17 -17.54 -19.33
CA PHE A 14 34.39 -17.98 -19.99
C PHE A 14 34.10 -18.60 -21.37
N ASP A 15 35.07 -18.50 -22.25
CA ASP A 15 34.96 -19.00 -23.63
C ASP A 15 35.01 -20.51 -23.72
N GLY A 16 34.36 -21.05 -24.78
CA GLY A 16 34.38 -22.49 -25.07
C GLY A 16 33.60 -23.36 -24.07
N ALA A 17 32.74 -22.74 -23.26
CA ALA A 17 31.92 -23.47 -22.31
C ALA A 17 30.93 -24.39 -23.01
N ARG A 18 30.60 -25.49 -22.35
CA ARG A 18 29.40 -26.28 -22.59
C ARG A 18 28.45 -26.09 -21.43
N VAL A 19 27.18 -25.88 -21.73
CA VAL A 19 26.17 -25.54 -20.70
C VAL A 19 25.12 -26.64 -20.65
N THR A 20 24.81 -27.07 -19.44
CA THR A 20 23.70 -27.95 -19.12
C THR A 20 22.72 -27.17 -18.28
N VAL A 21 21.47 -27.13 -18.71
CA VAL A 21 20.35 -26.50 -17.95
C VAL A 21 19.41 -27.59 -17.46
N ILE A 22 19.08 -27.54 -16.20
CA ILE A 22 18.20 -28.47 -15.50
C ILE A 22 17.09 -27.64 -14.84
N VAL A 23 15.85 -28.01 -15.09
CA VAL A 23 14.68 -27.41 -14.46
C VAL A 23 13.89 -28.51 -13.76
N ASP A 24 13.58 -28.32 -12.48
CA ASP A 24 12.86 -29.30 -11.64
C ASP A 24 13.42 -30.72 -11.70
N GLY A 25 14.74 -30.82 -11.78
CA GLY A 25 15.45 -32.09 -11.90
C GLY A 25 15.46 -32.66 -13.30
N GLN A 26 14.74 -32.10 -14.27
CA GLN A 26 14.75 -32.53 -15.66
C GLN A 26 15.84 -31.80 -16.44
N LYS A 27 16.73 -32.52 -17.09
CA LYS A 27 17.78 -31.97 -17.95
C LYS A 27 17.16 -31.51 -19.28
N LEU A 28 17.15 -30.20 -19.53
CA LEU A 28 16.63 -29.60 -20.76
C LEU A 28 17.69 -29.53 -21.86
N THR A 29 18.95 -29.30 -21.48
CA THR A 29 20.09 -29.30 -22.43
C THR A 29 21.23 -30.08 -21.86
N ASP A 30 22.09 -30.64 -22.75
CA ASP A 30 23.31 -31.31 -22.37
C ASP A 30 24.46 -30.84 -23.28
N GLY A 31 25.34 -30.04 -22.70
CA GLY A 31 26.51 -29.51 -23.37
C GLY A 31 26.21 -28.49 -24.48
N LEU A 32 25.20 -27.64 -24.31
CA LEU A 32 24.88 -26.54 -25.21
C LEU A 32 26.11 -25.66 -25.46
N ARG A 33 26.33 -25.27 -26.74
CA ARG A 33 27.40 -24.37 -27.18
C ARG A 33 26.84 -22.99 -27.47
N SER A 34 27.72 -21.99 -27.56
CA SER A 34 27.33 -20.61 -27.93
C SER A 34 26.63 -20.57 -29.30
N PRO A 35 25.55 -19.81 -29.45
CA PRO A 35 24.90 -18.97 -28.44
C PRO A 35 24.10 -19.79 -27.40
N TYR A 36 24.22 -19.46 -26.11
CA TYR A 36 23.64 -20.22 -25.01
C TYR A 36 22.20 -19.80 -24.76
N HIS A 37 21.29 -20.08 -25.69
CA HIS A 37 19.85 -19.81 -25.57
C HIS A 37 19.10 -21.11 -25.33
N VAL A 38 18.19 -21.11 -24.41
CA VAL A 38 17.34 -22.26 -24.05
C VAL A 38 15.91 -21.76 -23.87
N THR A 39 15.00 -22.31 -24.64
CA THR A 39 13.57 -22.09 -24.46
C THR A 39 13.05 -23.05 -23.39
N VAL A 40 12.45 -22.54 -22.35
CA VAL A 40 11.88 -23.30 -21.23
C VAL A 40 10.40 -23.02 -21.17
N ASP A 41 9.58 -24.08 -21.15
CA ASP A 41 8.15 -23.96 -20.85
C ASP A 41 7.92 -24.20 -19.36
N PHE A 42 7.59 -23.13 -18.63
CA PHE A 42 7.25 -23.19 -17.22
C PHE A 42 5.77 -23.52 -16.95
N GLY A 43 5.02 -23.85 -18.01
CA GLY A 43 3.59 -24.13 -17.91
C GLY A 43 2.71 -22.89 -17.77
N PRO A 44 1.39 -23.06 -17.85
CA PRO A 44 0.43 -21.94 -17.84
C PRO A 44 0.23 -21.30 -16.46
N THR A 45 0.67 -21.99 -15.40
CA THR A 45 0.50 -21.54 -14.00
C THR A 45 1.84 -21.12 -13.40
N VAL A 46 1.81 -20.05 -12.60
CA VAL A 46 2.98 -19.59 -11.85
C VAL A 46 3.19 -20.51 -10.65
N VAL A 47 4.18 -21.39 -10.73
CA VAL A 47 4.59 -22.28 -9.65
C VAL A 47 6.10 -22.14 -9.39
N GLU A 48 6.56 -22.58 -8.23
CA GLU A 48 7.99 -22.58 -7.91
C GLU A 48 8.73 -23.57 -8.82
N HIS A 49 9.80 -23.12 -9.47
CA HIS A 49 10.67 -23.94 -10.29
C HIS A 49 12.12 -23.83 -9.82
N LYS A 50 12.81 -24.95 -9.69
CA LYS A 50 14.24 -25.01 -9.37
C LYS A 50 15.07 -25.09 -10.64
N ILE A 51 15.90 -24.07 -10.88
CA ILE A 51 16.81 -24.06 -12.02
C ILE A 51 18.23 -24.32 -11.56
N SER A 52 18.94 -25.18 -12.29
CA SER A 52 20.36 -25.38 -12.14
C SER A 52 21.04 -25.22 -13.47
N VAL A 53 22.10 -24.44 -13.52
CA VAL A 53 22.93 -24.25 -14.70
C VAL A 53 24.34 -24.71 -14.40
N ILE A 54 24.87 -25.63 -15.21
CA ILE A 54 26.21 -26.13 -15.09
C ILE A 54 26.99 -25.78 -16.36
N ALA A 55 28.00 -24.95 -16.23
CA ALA A 55 28.92 -24.62 -17.32
C ALA A 55 30.27 -25.30 -17.10
N TYR A 56 30.80 -25.94 -18.12
CA TYR A 56 32.09 -26.64 -18.05
C TYR A 56 32.92 -26.51 -19.34
N SER A 57 34.23 -26.54 -19.21
CA SER A 57 35.16 -26.52 -20.31
C SER A 57 36.24 -27.58 -20.07
N GLY A 58 36.14 -28.74 -20.77
CA GLY A 58 36.97 -29.90 -20.50
C GLY A 58 36.81 -30.41 -19.07
N GLU A 59 37.83 -31.08 -18.53
CA GLU A 59 37.78 -31.60 -17.14
C GLU A 59 38.19 -30.58 -16.07
N ARG A 60 38.66 -29.38 -16.47
CA ARG A 60 39.36 -28.47 -15.56
C ARG A 60 38.59 -27.25 -15.08
N LYS A 61 37.48 -26.92 -15.71
CA LYS A 61 36.70 -25.72 -15.32
C LYS A 61 35.23 -26.05 -15.29
N ARG A 62 34.63 -25.96 -14.09
CA ARG A 62 33.19 -26.15 -13.85
C ARG A 62 32.67 -25.07 -12.97
N VAL A 63 31.60 -24.39 -13.42
CA VAL A 63 30.83 -23.42 -12.62
C VAL A 63 29.41 -23.95 -12.53
N GLN A 64 28.84 -23.90 -11.37
CA GLN A 64 27.47 -24.32 -11.13
C GLN A 64 26.72 -23.20 -10.44
N TRP A 65 25.52 -22.89 -10.93
CA TRP A 65 24.61 -21.91 -10.40
C TRP A 65 23.27 -22.58 -10.16
N HIS A 66 22.61 -22.19 -9.08
CA HIS A 66 21.27 -22.64 -8.72
C HIS A 66 20.45 -21.44 -8.35
N ASP A 67 19.18 -21.45 -8.75
CA ASP A 67 18.20 -20.49 -8.34
C ASP A 67 16.82 -21.13 -8.29
N THR A 68 15.90 -20.47 -7.61
CA THR A 68 14.51 -20.87 -7.55
C THR A 68 13.67 -19.74 -8.11
N ILE A 69 13.03 -19.99 -9.25
CA ILE A 69 12.13 -19.03 -9.88
C ILE A 69 10.79 -19.09 -9.17
N ASN A 70 10.11 -17.94 -9.07
CA ASN A 70 8.84 -17.79 -8.39
C ASN A 70 8.92 -18.15 -6.89
N GLN A 71 10.09 -17.98 -6.26
CA GLN A 71 10.23 -18.05 -4.80
C GLN A 71 9.40 -16.92 -4.17
N GLY A 72 8.42 -17.31 -3.40
CA GLY A 72 7.57 -16.38 -2.68
C GLY A 72 6.10 -16.74 -2.80
N HIS A 73 5.28 -16.16 -1.95
CA HIS A 73 3.84 -16.37 -1.91
C HIS A 73 3.23 -16.17 -3.31
N LEU A 74 2.77 -17.25 -3.91
CA LEU A 74 1.78 -17.12 -4.98
C LEU A 74 0.56 -16.43 -4.38
N PRO A 75 0.03 -15.35 -4.97
CA PRO A 75 -1.14 -14.71 -4.42
C PRO A 75 -2.29 -15.70 -4.43
N LEU A 76 -3.04 -15.76 -3.33
CA LEU A 76 -4.34 -16.40 -3.32
C LEU A 76 -5.20 -15.75 -4.39
N THR A 77 -5.80 -16.55 -5.27
CA THR A 77 -6.75 -16.05 -6.26
C THR A 77 -8.07 -16.81 -6.15
N ILE A 78 -9.16 -16.11 -6.41
CA ILE A 78 -10.51 -16.67 -6.45
C ILE A 78 -11.22 -16.16 -7.70
N LYS A 79 -12.02 -17.03 -8.33
CA LYS A 79 -12.89 -16.68 -9.46
C LYS A 79 -14.27 -17.23 -9.24
N LEU A 80 -15.28 -16.35 -9.25
CA LEU A 80 -16.68 -16.71 -9.15
C LEU A 80 -17.29 -16.92 -10.53
N THR A 81 -17.83 -18.10 -10.77
CA THR A 81 -18.42 -18.44 -12.07
C THR A 81 -19.88 -18.87 -11.87
N PRO A 82 -20.83 -18.29 -12.61
CA PRO A 82 -22.20 -18.78 -12.61
C PRO A 82 -22.27 -20.15 -13.31
N ILE A 83 -22.81 -21.15 -12.64
CA ILE A 83 -23.08 -22.48 -13.20
C ILE A 83 -24.49 -22.53 -13.77
N ASP A 84 -25.47 -21.97 -13.04
CA ASP A 84 -26.83 -21.84 -13.47
C ASP A 84 -27.42 -20.56 -12.87
N VAL A 85 -27.52 -19.52 -13.70
CA VAL A 85 -28.02 -18.21 -13.27
C VAL A 85 -29.50 -18.27 -12.90
N THR A 86 -30.30 -19.08 -13.62
CA THR A 86 -31.74 -19.22 -13.38
C THR A 86 -32.03 -19.82 -11.99
N ASN A 87 -31.25 -20.84 -11.63
CA ASN A 87 -31.33 -21.47 -10.33
C ASN A 87 -30.35 -20.87 -9.30
N ARG A 88 -29.63 -19.79 -9.67
CA ARG A 88 -28.71 -19.03 -8.80
C ARG A 88 -27.55 -19.87 -8.25
N VAL A 89 -27.09 -20.84 -9.04
CA VAL A 89 -25.98 -21.71 -8.66
C VAL A 89 -24.65 -21.10 -9.13
N PHE A 90 -23.74 -20.90 -8.20
CA PHE A 90 -22.41 -20.36 -8.43
C PHE A 90 -21.34 -21.32 -7.92
N GLU A 91 -20.18 -21.27 -8.54
CA GLU A 91 -18.99 -22.00 -8.10
C GLU A 91 -17.80 -21.05 -8.02
N ALA A 92 -17.07 -21.11 -6.92
CA ALA A 92 -15.82 -20.38 -6.74
C ALA A 92 -14.63 -21.31 -7.01
N SER A 93 -13.81 -20.95 -7.98
CA SER A 93 -12.53 -21.60 -8.24
C SER A 93 -11.44 -20.86 -7.48
N VAL A 94 -10.78 -21.54 -6.55
CA VAL A 94 -9.74 -20.95 -5.69
C VAL A 94 -8.40 -21.59 -6.02
N THR A 95 -7.39 -20.76 -6.25
CA THR A 95 -5.99 -21.18 -6.34
C THR A 95 -5.24 -20.61 -5.15
N SER A 96 -4.65 -21.48 -4.33
CA SER A 96 -3.88 -21.10 -3.15
C SER A 96 -2.43 -21.59 -3.27
N PRO A 97 -1.46 -20.96 -2.56
CA PRO A 97 -0.10 -21.46 -2.47
C PRO A 97 -0.07 -22.90 -1.92
N GLN A 98 0.86 -23.72 -2.41
CA GLN A 98 0.96 -25.15 -2.01
C GLN A 98 1.12 -25.34 -0.49
N ASN A 99 1.76 -24.37 0.19
CA ASN A 99 2.04 -24.43 1.63
C ASN A 99 1.03 -23.67 2.49
N ASP A 100 0.00 -23.09 1.88
CA ASP A 100 -1.01 -22.29 2.57
C ASP A 100 -2.42 -22.62 2.07
N PRO A 101 -3.00 -23.72 2.54
CA PRO A 101 -4.30 -24.20 2.07
C PRO A 101 -5.42 -23.23 2.45
N VAL A 102 -6.46 -23.22 1.62
CA VAL A 102 -7.70 -22.47 1.88
C VAL A 102 -8.30 -22.93 3.20
N GLU A 103 -8.56 -21.97 4.09
CA GLU A 103 -9.25 -22.19 5.37
C GLU A 103 -10.76 -22.16 5.17
N LYS A 104 -11.24 -21.14 4.42
CA LYS A 104 -12.67 -20.94 4.17
C LYS A 104 -12.93 -20.14 2.90
N VAL A 105 -14.11 -20.36 2.33
CA VAL A 105 -14.70 -19.56 1.26
C VAL A 105 -16.07 -19.08 1.72
N GLU A 106 -16.30 -17.77 1.67
CA GLU A 106 -17.52 -17.11 2.15
C GLU A 106 -18.25 -16.46 0.99
N PHE A 107 -19.54 -16.74 0.84
CA PHE A 107 -20.44 -16.03 -0.07
C PHE A 107 -21.17 -14.93 0.69
N TRP A 108 -21.27 -13.75 0.07
CA TRP A 108 -21.75 -12.54 0.72
C TRP A 108 -22.94 -11.93 0.01
N ASP A 109 -23.82 -11.29 0.79
CA ASP A 109 -24.89 -10.42 0.32
C ASP A 109 -24.99 -9.18 1.21
N GLY A 110 -24.87 -7.99 0.62
CA GLY A 110 -25.02 -6.71 1.32
C GLY A 110 -24.15 -6.55 2.57
N GLY A 111 -22.94 -7.17 2.60
CA GLY A 111 -22.03 -7.14 3.75
C GLY A 111 -22.32 -8.23 4.81
N LYS A 112 -23.23 -9.16 4.54
CA LYS A 112 -23.54 -10.31 5.40
C LYS A 112 -23.09 -11.61 4.74
N VAL A 113 -22.42 -12.49 5.48
CA VAL A 113 -22.08 -13.85 5.02
C VAL A 113 -23.37 -14.68 4.96
N ILE A 114 -23.67 -15.23 3.76
CA ILE A 114 -24.84 -16.09 3.51
C ILE A 114 -24.47 -17.56 3.41
N ALA A 115 -23.20 -17.88 3.14
CA ALA A 115 -22.68 -19.24 3.22
C ALA A 115 -21.19 -19.25 3.51
N LEU A 116 -20.73 -20.34 4.16
CA LEU A 116 -19.34 -20.61 4.47
C LEU A 116 -19.04 -22.05 4.07
N LEU A 117 -18.01 -22.23 3.23
CA LEU A 117 -17.53 -23.52 2.75
C LEU A 117 -16.05 -23.70 3.10
N SER A 118 -15.70 -24.86 3.62
CA SER A 118 -14.30 -25.20 4.00
C SER A 118 -13.63 -26.19 3.04
N GLU A 119 -14.39 -26.82 2.14
CA GLU A 119 -13.92 -27.86 1.23
C GLU A 119 -14.42 -27.63 -0.20
N ALA A 120 -13.58 -27.89 -1.19
CA ALA A 120 -13.99 -27.89 -2.60
C ALA A 120 -14.88 -29.11 -2.94
N PRO A 121 -15.79 -29.00 -3.92
CA PRO A 121 -16.04 -27.82 -4.75
C PRO A 121 -16.81 -26.72 -3.99
N TYR A 122 -16.32 -25.47 -4.09
CA TYR A 122 -16.97 -24.33 -3.45
C TYR A 122 -18.18 -23.87 -4.26
N ARG A 123 -19.24 -24.67 -4.20
CA ARG A 123 -20.48 -24.44 -4.94
C ARG A 123 -21.61 -24.07 -3.99
N PHE A 124 -22.35 -23.02 -4.34
CA PHE A 124 -23.44 -22.51 -3.51
C PHE A 124 -24.63 -22.03 -4.35
N THR A 125 -25.84 -22.24 -3.83
CA THR A 125 -27.06 -21.67 -4.39
C THR A 125 -27.50 -20.48 -3.56
N ILE A 126 -27.49 -19.27 -4.16
CA ILE A 126 -27.88 -18.04 -3.47
C ILE A 126 -29.40 -18.04 -3.25
N PRO A 127 -29.89 -17.83 -2.00
CA PRO A 127 -31.30 -17.70 -1.73
C PRO A 127 -31.96 -16.58 -2.55
N LEU A 128 -33.23 -16.75 -2.94
CA LEU A 128 -33.93 -15.80 -3.81
C LEU A 128 -34.00 -14.39 -3.20
N GLU A 129 -34.22 -14.33 -1.90
CA GLU A 129 -34.23 -13.08 -1.12
C GLU A 129 -32.92 -12.29 -1.15
N ASN A 130 -31.81 -13.02 -1.35
CA ASN A 130 -30.45 -12.45 -1.41
C ASN A 130 -29.97 -12.19 -2.84
N PHE A 131 -30.80 -12.41 -3.85
CA PHE A 131 -30.45 -12.27 -5.26
C PHE A 131 -31.24 -11.16 -5.97
N ALA A 132 -31.90 -10.29 -5.22
CA ALA A 132 -32.76 -9.24 -5.77
C ALA A 132 -32.02 -8.24 -6.67
N GLN A 133 -30.72 -8.06 -6.49
CA GLN A 133 -29.85 -7.17 -7.28
C GLN A 133 -29.07 -7.91 -8.37
N GLN A 134 -29.29 -9.21 -8.56
CA GLN A 134 -28.50 -10.06 -9.46
C GLN A 134 -26.98 -9.89 -9.24
N PHE A 135 -26.59 -9.89 -7.99
CA PHE A 135 -25.20 -9.72 -7.55
C PHE A 135 -24.80 -10.90 -6.66
N ALA A 136 -23.58 -11.38 -6.83
CA ALA A 136 -22.99 -12.41 -5.98
C ALA A 136 -21.55 -12.02 -5.69
N GLN A 137 -21.14 -12.12 -4.44
CA GLN A 137 -19.78 -11.87 -4.00
C GLN A 137 -19.23 -13.07 -3.24
N VAL A 138 -17.94 -13.35 -3.42
CA VAL A 138 -17.25 -14.44 -2.72
C VAL A 138 -15.89 -13.96 -2.24
N THR A 139 -15.48 -14.44 -1.06
CA THR A 139 -14.12 -14.25 -0.53
C THR A 139 -13.51 -15.59 -0.17
N ALA A 140 -12.22 -15.76 -0.39
CA ALA A 140 -11.46 -16.91 0.09
C ALA A 140 -10.41 -16.43 1.07
N ARG A 141 -10.16 -17.22 2.11
CA ARG A 141 -9.09 -16.96 3.09
C ARG A 141 -8.27 -18.22 3.29
N THR A 142 -6.94 -18.05 3.37
CA THR A 142 -5.99 -19.13 3.70
C THR A 142 -5.74 -19.22 5.21
N LYS A 143 -5.10 -20.30 5.63
CA LYS A 143 -4.71 -20.48 7.05
C LYS A 143 -3.74 -19.45 7.56
N SER A 144 -2.87 -18.90 6.71
CA SER A 144 -1.95 -17.81 7.07
C SER A 144 -2.62 -16.44 7.13
N GLY A 145 -3.87 -16.33 6.62
CA GLY A 145 -4.69 -15.12 6.66
C GLY A 145 -4.70 -14.32 5.36
N ASP A 146 -4.12 -14.82 4.26
CA ASP A 146 -4.26 -14.21 2.95
C ASP A 146 -5.71 -14.26 2.49
N GLU A 147 -6.21 -13.16 1.88
CA GLU A 147 -7.57 -13.04 1.41
C GLU A 147 -7.63 -12.63 -0.06
N ALA A 148 -8.57 -13.22 -0.79
CA ALA A 148 -8.94 -12.83 -2.15
C ALA A 148 -10.45 -12.76 -2.27
N ALA A 149 -10.96 -11.89 -3.14
CA ALA A 149 -12.38 -11.71 -3.38
C ALA A 149 -12.67 -11.61 -4.88
N ASP A 150 -13.87 -12.06 -5.25
CA ASP A 150 -14.42 -11.89 -6.58
C ASP A 150 -15.94 -11.68 -6.50
N PHE A 151 -16.52 -11.15 -7.57
CA PHE A 151 -17.96 -10.93 -7.62
C PHE A 151 -18.53 -11.20 -9.01
N TRP A 152 -19.82 -11.47 -9.08
CA TRP A 152 -20.58 -11.59 -10.30
C TRP A 152 -21.80 -10.66 -10.27
N SER A 153 -22.09 -9.99 -11.39
CA SER A 153 -23.28 -9.15 -11.56
C SER A 153 -24.07 -9.58 -12.77
N GLY A 154 -25.39 -9.81 -12.62
CA GLY A 154 -26.26 -10.44 -13.59
C GLY A 154 -26.82 -9.54 -14.68
N THR A 155 -26.22 -8.40 -14.98
CA THR A 155 -26.63 -7.60 -16.14
C THR A 155 -26.13 -8.25 -17.42
N GLY A 156 -26.97 -9.13 -17.95
CA GLY A 156 -27.07 -9.88 -19.16
C GLY A 156 -26.05 -9.75 -20.26
N ASP A 157 -25.79 -10.92 -20.89
CA ASP A 157 -25.19 -11.09 -22.21
C ASP A 157 -24.07 -10.10 -22.60
N VAL A 158 -22.90 -10.36 -22.07
CA VAL A 158 -21.68 -9.99 -22.75
C VAL A 158 -20.82 -11.24 -22.81
N HIS A 159 -20.42 -11.65 -24.01
CA HIS A 159 -19.19 -12.39 -24.19
C HIS A 159 -18.12 -11.64 -23.39
N ALA A 160 -17.82 -12.11 -22.20
CA ALA A 160 -16.85 -11.52 -21.35
C ALA A 160 -15.46 -11.83 -21.92
N GLU A 161 -14.98 -10.97 -22.80
CA GLU A 161 -13.63 -10.50 -22.58
C GLU A 161 -13.64 -10.02 -21.13
N SER A 162 -12.85 -10.64 -20.28
CA SER A 162 -12.71 -10.23 -18.89
C SER A 162 -12.20 -8.80 -18.89
N VAL A 163 -13.11 -7.85 -18.86
CA VAL A 163 -12.77 -6.46 -18.58
C VAL A 163 -12.42 -6.44 -17.11
N GLU A 164 -11.14 -6.57 -16.82
CA GLU A 164 -10.58 -6.35 -15.51
C GLU A 164 -10.92 -4.91 -15.11
N VAL A 165 -12.04 -4.73 -14.40
CA VAL A 165 -12.42 -3.42 -13.88
C VAL A 165 -11.47 -3.09 -12.75
N ARG A 166 -10.36 -2.43 -13.09
CA ARG A 166 -9.41 -1.97 -12.10
C ARG A 166 -9.98 -0.76 -11.38
N THR A 167 -10.14 -0.90 -10.09
CA THR A 167 -10.61 0.18 -9.21
C THR A 167 -9.48 0.68 -8.35
N VAL A 168 -9.49 1.98 -8.08
CA VAL A 168 -8.48 2.65 -7.25
C VAL A 168 -9.19 3.39 -6.13
N PRO A 169 -8.88 3.07 -4.87
CA PRO A 169 -9.35 3.83 -3.73
C PRO A 169 -8.44 5.06 -3.52
N ILE A 170 -9.04 6.23 -3.34
CA ILE A 170 -8.32 7.44 -2.94
C ILE A 170 -9.04 8.13 -1.77
N PHE A 171 -8.25 8.80 -0.94
CA PHE A 171 -8.76 9.66 0.12
C PHE A 171 -8.52 11.11 -0.23
N VAL A 172 -9.56 11.92 -0.08
CA VAL A 172 -9.56 13.31 -0.54
C VAL A 172 -9.99 14.22 0.60
N SER A 173 -9.15 15.19 0.94
CA SER A 173 -9.53 16.33 1.78
C SER A 173 -10.00 17.47 0.89
N VAL A 174 -11.10 18.11 1.24
CA VAL A 174 -11.58 19.31 0.56
C VAL A 174 -11.32 20.52 1.45
N VAL A 175 -10.62 21.51 0.94
CA VAL A 175 -10.23 22.70 1.67
C VAL A 175 -10.62 23.99 0.94
N ASP A 176 -10.93 25.04 1.68
CA ASP A 176 -11.10 26.37 1.13
C ASP A 176 -9.74 27.11 0.99
N ARG A 177 -9.79 28.38 0.56
CA ARG A 177 -8.60 29.23 0.37
C ARG A 177 -7.86 29.54 1.68
N ASN A 178 -8.54 29.37 2.83
CA ASN A 178 -7.95 29.58 4.15
C ASN A 178 -7.39 28.27 4.74
N GLY A 179 -7.48 27.15 3.99
CA GLY A 179 -7.04 25.83 4.43
C GLY A 179 -8.03 25.14 5.39
N VAL A 180 -9.25 25.67 5.53
CA VAL A 180 -10.30 25.06 6.35
C VAL A 180 -10.88 23.87 5.61
N THR A 181 -10.93 22.72 6.29
CA THR A 181 -11.45 21.46 5.73
C THR A 181 -12.99 21.45 5.76
N HIS A 182 -13.58 20.99 4.65
CA HIS A 182 -15.02 20.85 4.44
C HIS A 182 -15.38 19.37 4.28
N ASP A 183 -16.38 18.89 5.02
CA ASP A 183 -16.85 17.50 5.01
C ASP A 183 -18.32 17.34 4.57
N ASP A 184 -18.92 18.41 4.04
CA ASP A 184 -20.32 18.47 3.59
C ASP A 184 -20.45 18.75 2.08
N VAL A 185 -19.42 18.36 1.29
CA VAL A 185 -19.34 18.65 -0.14
C VAL A 185 -20.02 17.55 -0.94
N ASP A 186 -20.92 17.94 -1.84
CA ASP A 186 -21.68 17.00 -2.68
C ASP A 186 -20.80 16.27 -3.71
N ARG A 187 -21.11 14.99 -3.94
CA ARG A 187 -20.40 14.12 -4.89
C ARG A 187 -20.33 14.71 -6.30
N SER A 188 -21.37 15.43 -6.76
CA SER A 188 -21.43 15.98 -8.11
C SER A 188 -20.36 17.03 -8.41
N LEU A 189 -19.73 17.58 -7.37
CA LEU A 189 -18.62 18.52 -7.53
C LEU A 189 -17.29 17.83 -7.86
N PHE A 190 -17.16 16.51 -7.62
CA PHE A 190 -15.91 15.79 -7.79
C PHE A 190 -15.77 15.21 -9.19
N ARG A 191 -14.62 15.44 -9.80
CA ARG A 191 -14.15 14.78 -11.02
C ARG A 191 -12.76 14.25 -10.77
N ILE A 192 -12.50 13.03 -11.21
CA ILE A 192 -11.19 12.40 -11.08
C ILE A 192 -10.55 12.34 -12.45
N ILE A 193 -9.34 12.84 -12.55
CA ILE A 193 -8.52 12.76 -13.75
C ILE A 193 -7.33 11.85 -13.44
N ASP A 194 -7.30 10.70 -14.07
CA ASP A 194 -6.28 9.67 -13.91
C ASP A 194 -5.50 9.55 -15.21
N ASN A 195 -4.21 9.85 -15.17
CA ASN A 195 -3.30 9.83 -16.31
C ASN A 195 -3.84 10.56 -17.56
N GLY A 196 -4.59 11.65 -17.33
CA GLY A 196 -5.20 12.47 -18.38
C GLY A 196 -6.62 12.06 -18.78
N SER A 197 -7.10 10.90 -18.37
CA SER A 197 -8.46 10.40 -18.66
C SER A 197 -9.38 10.60 -17.45
N GLU A 198 -10.69 10.75 -17.68
CA GLU A 198 -11.65 10.87 -16.59
C GLU A 198 -12.00 9.51 -16.01
N GLY A 199 -11.74 9.33 -14.70
CA GLY A 199 -12.09 8.13 -13.96
C GLY A 199 -13.56 8.15 -13.52
N LYS A 200 -14.26 7.04 -13.70
CA LYS A 200 -15.66 6.89 -13.25
C LYS A 200 -15.71 6.63 -11.76
N ILE A 201 -16.30 7.53 -10.98
CA ILE A 201 -16.53 7.32 -9.54
C ILE A 201 -17.58 6.22 -9.37
N LEU A 202 -17.21 5.14 -8.71
CA LEU A 202 -18.10 4.02 -8.39
C LEU A 202 -18.71 4.20 -7.00
N GLU A 203 -17.86 4.49 -5.99
CA GLU A 203 -18.27 4.71 -4.62
C GLU A 203 -17.78 6.07 -4.13
N PHE A 204 -18.59 6.70 -3.28
CA PHE A 204 -18.27 7.99 -2.67
C PHE A 204 -18.88 8.06 -1.28
N GLY A 205 -18.08 8.37 -0.28
CA GLY A 205 -18.54 8.47 1.09
C GLY A 205 -17.56 9.21 1.99
N LYS A 206 -17.99 9.49 3.22
CA LYS A 206 -17.11 10.05 4.25
C LYS A 206 -16.21 8.94 4.79
N ALA A 207 -14.93 9.23 4.98
CA ALA A 207 -13.97 8.30 5.57
C ALA A 207 -13.97 8.32 7.12
N PHE A 208 -14.87 9.08 7.72
CA PHE A 208 -14.91 9.35 9.17
C PHE A 208 -14.97 8.10 10.05
N ASP A 209 -15.73 7.09 9.64
CA ASP A 209 -15.92 5.84 10.40
C ASP A 209 -14.96 4.73 9.99
N GLN A 210 -14.15 4.96 8.94
CA GLN A 210 -13.17 3.97 8.53
C GLN A 210 -11.95 4.01 9.48
N PRO A 211 -11.46 2.84 9.94
CA PRO A 211 -10.25 2.76 10.74
C PRO A 211 -9.05 3.40 10.05
N ILE A 212 -8.11 3.91 10.85
CA ILE A 212 -6.87 4.48 10.35
C ILE A 212 -5.67 3.94 11.12
N SER A 213 -4.58 3.67 10.41
CA SER A 213 -3.26 3.36 10.98
C SER A 213 -2.36 4.59 10.84
N ILE A 214 -1.93 5.14 11.96
CA ILE A 214 -1.08 6.35 12.02
C ILE A 214 0.31 5.98 12.49
N ALA A 215 1.35 6.38 11.74
CA ALA A 215 2.71 6.43 12.27
C ALA A 215 2.99 7.86 12.75
N LEU A 216 3.24 8.02 14.04
CA LEU A 216 3.62 9.28 14.64
C LEU A 216 5.13 9.34 14.77
N ILE A 217 5.74 10.28 14.07
CA ILE A 217 7.18 10.54 14.11
C ILE A 217 7.39 11.80 14.96
N VAL A 218 8.16 11.66 16.03
CA VAL A 218 8.49 12.78 16.92
C VAL A 218 10.00 13.00 16.89
N ASP A 219 10.38 14.21 16.54
CA ASP A 219 11.77 14.60 16.62
C ASP A 219 12.23 14.59 18.08
N ALA A 220 13.23 13.77 18.34
CA ALA A 220 13.89 13.63 19.62
C ALA A 220 15.41 13.89 19.48
N SER A 221 15.80 14.73 18.52
CA SER A 221 17.17 15.23 18.36
C SER A 221 17.55 16.19 19.49
N ALA A 222 18.82 16.51 19.59
CA ALA A 222 19.33 17.35 20.68
C ALA A 222 18.73 18.77 20.70
N SER A 223 18.34 19.32 19.54
CA SER A 223 17.66 20.63 19.42
C SER A 223 16.33 20.68 20.16
N MET A 224 15.63 19.55 20.24
CA MET A 224 14.35 19.44 20.93
C MET A 224 14.43 19.35 22.45
N THR A 225 15.63 19.45 23.05
CA THR A 225 15.83 19.22 24.51
C THR A 225 14.89 20.06 25.37
N TYR A 226 14.70 21.33 25.05
CA TYR A 226 13.83 22.23 25.81
C TYR A 226 12.35 22.14 25.42
N SER A 227 12.06 21.64 24.24
CA SER A 227 10.73 21.53 23.67
C SER A 227 10.07 20.14 23.82
N MET A 228 10.85 19.14 24.26
CA MET A 228 10.40 17.74 24.34
C MET A 228 9.18 17.56 25.23
N SER A 229 9.06 18.31 26.34
CA SER A 229 7.89 18.25 27.22
C SER A 229 6.62 18.69 26.50
N ASP A 230 6.67 19.77 25.72
CA ASP A 230 5.51 20.30 25.00
C ASP A 230 5.18 19.44 23.79
N ALA A 231 6.19 18.97 23.07
CA ALA A 231 6.04 17.99 22.00
C ALA A 231 5.33 16.72 22.46
N THR A 232 5.78 16.15 23.59
CA THR A 232 5.17 14.93 24.18
C THR A 232 3.72 15.18 24.60
N LYS A 233 3.41 16.29 25.30
CA LYS A 233 2.05 16.64 25.72
C LYS A 233 1.11 16.82 24.53
N ALA A 234 1.56 17.52 23.49
CA ALA A 234 0.77 17.74 22.29
C ALA A 234 0.51 16.45 21.53
N ALA A 235 1.53 15.58 21.38
CA ALA A 235 1.41 14.26 20.77
C ALA A 235 0.44 13.35 21.53
N LEU A 236 0.50 13.33 22.87
CA LEU A 236 -0.45 12.61 23.72
C LEU A 236 -1.87 13.12 23.50
N THR A 237 -2.06 14.44 23.50
CA THR A 237 -3.38 15.03 23.25
C THR A 237 -3.92 14.67 21.86
N PHE A 238 -3.05 14.65 20.84
CA PHE A 238 -3.40 14.20 19.50
C PHE A 238 -3.87 12.74 19.51
N VAL A 239 -3.12 11.83 20.12
CA VAL A 239 -3.48 10.42 20.25
C VAL A 239 -4.84 10.25 20.90
N HIS A 240 -5.06 10.90 22.05
CA HIS A 240 -6.32 10.80 22.79
C HIS A 240 -7.54 11.32 22.00
N ARG A 241 -7.37 12.40 21.25
CA ARG A 241 -8.47 13.05 20.52
C ARG A 241 -8.72 12.43 19.14
N THR A 242 -7.68 11.84 18.54
CA THR A 242 -7.75 11.38 17.15
C THR A 242 -8.07 9.92 17.06
N LEU A 243 -7.42 9.06 17.87
CA LEU A 243 -7.62 7.62 17.77
C LEU A 243 -8.95 7.19 18.34
N LYS A 244 -9.70 6.45 17.55
CA LYS A 244 -10.96 5.77 17.91
C LYS A 244 -10.73 4.28 18.12
N GLU A 245 -11.78 3.58 18.48
CA GLU A 245 -11.78 2.11 18.47
C GLU A 245 -11.53 1.61 17.05
N GLY A 246 -10.65 0.62 16.90
CA GLY A 246 -10.21 0.10 15.61
C GLY A 246 -9.03 0.85 14.98
N ASP A 247 -8.70 2.06 15.44
CA ASP A 247 -7.51 2.78 14.96
C ASP A 247 -6.23 2.20 15.59
N ARG A 248 -5.12 2.32 14.86
CA ARG A 248 -3.79 1.84 15.30
C ARG A 248 -2.76 2.94 15.20
N CYS A 249 -1.76 2.90 16.07
CA CYS A 249 -0.68 3.88 16.07
C CYS A 249 0.68 3.21 16.30
N ALA A 250 1.70 3.66 15.56
CA ALA A 250 3.10 3.41 15.83
C ALA A 250 3.79 4.72 16.23
N VAL A 251 4.86 4.64 17.02
CA VAL A 251 5.65 5.82 17.42
C VAL A 251 7.10 5.60 17.02
N PHE A 252 7.66 6.61 16.36
CA PHE A 252 9.06 6.68 15.98
C PHE A 252 9.71 7.93 16.59
N ALA A 253 10.90 7.76 17.14
CA ALA A 253 11.75 8.87 17.56
C ALA A 253 12.83 9.12 16.50
N VAL A 254 12.97 10.38 16.08
CA VAL A 254 14.06 10.82 15.21
C VAL A 254 15.28 11.13 16.07
N ARG A 255 16.43 10.54 15.74
CA ARG A 255 17.75 10.74 16.36
C ARG A 255 18.82 10.49 15.31
N ASP A 256 20.11 10.22 15.70
CA ASP A 256 21.14 9.80 14.74
C ASP A 256 20.74 8.59 13.90
N VAL A 257 19.99 7.67 14.52
CA VAL A 257 19.33 6.55 13.86
C VAL A 257 17.87 6.54 14.34
N PRO A 258 16.88 6.45 13.45
CA PRO A 258 15.49 6.45 13.85
C PRO A 258 15.18 5.22 14.70
N ARG A 259 14.42 5.42 15.76
CA ARG A 259 14.03 4.35 16.67
C ARG A 259 12.52 4.18 16.67
N ARG A 260 12.06 2.95 16.43
CA ARG A 260 10.68 2.58 16.65
C ARG A 260 10.45 2.34 18.14
N GLU A 261 9.79 3.26 18.82
CA GLU A 261 9.49 3.20 20.26
C GLU A 261 8.33 2.25 20.55
N VAL A 262 7.35 2.19 19.66
CA VAL A 262 6.28 1.18 19.67
C VAL A 262 5.88 0.82 18.25
N ALA A 263 5.71 -0.47 17.96
CA ALA A 263 5.19 -0.98 16.71
C ALA A 263 3.71 -0.63 16.54
N ILE A 264 3.18 -0.75 15.31
CA ILE A 264 1.77 -0.45 15.03
C ILE A 264 0.85 -1.29 15.94
N THR A 265 0.04 -0.62 16.76
CA THR A 265 -0.80 -1.26 17.78
C THR A 265 -2.08 -0.49 18.02
N ALA A 266 -3.14 -1.17 18.48
CA ALA A 266 -4.35 -0.56 19.03
C ALA A 266 -4.22 -0.28 20.55
N ASP A 267 -3.15 -0.75 21.21
CA ASP A 267 -2.92 -0.53 22.64
C ASP A 267 -2.48 0.93 22.88
N ARG A 268 -3.41 1.76 23.30
CA ARG A 268 -3.17 3.18 23.61
C ARG A 268 -2.19 3.38 24.75
N ALA A 269 -2.22 2.52 25.77
CA ALA A 269 -1.32 2.63 26.90
C ALA A 269 0.15 2.39 26.48
N ALA A 270 0.38 1.46 25.53
CA ALA A 270 1.71 1.26 24.95
C ALA A 270 2.18 2.50 24.17
N VAL A 271 1.28 3.14 23.40
CA VAL A 271 1.58 4.38 22.66
C VAL A 271 1.90 5.53 23.62
N GLU A 272 1.12 5.72 24.66
CA GLU A 272 1.35 6.74 25.70
C GLU A 272 2.68 6.54 26.41
N LYS A 273 2.98 5.29 26.79
CA LYS A 273 4.26 4.94 27.40
C LYS A 273 5.44 5.23 26.48
N ALA A 274 5.32 4.95 25.19
CA ALA A 274 6.33 5.26 24.19
C ALA A 274 6.58 6.78 24.11
N LEU A 275 5.52 7.58 24.02
CA LEU A 275 5.61 9.03 23.95
C LEU A 275 6.21 9.65 25.20
N THR A 276 5.77 9.20 26.40
CA THR A 276 6.28 9.72 27.69
C THR A 276 7.71 9.33 27.96
N GLY A 277 8.20 8.25 27.33
CA GLY A 277 9.57 7.77 27.42
C GLY A 277 10.58 8.51 26.51
N LEU A 278 10.12 9.40 25.62
CA LEU A 278 10.99 10.10 24.69
C LEU A 278 11.98 11.01 25.44
N LYS A 279 13.24 10.98 24.97
CA LYS A 279 14.32 11.84 25.48
C LYS A 279 15.10 12.40 24.30
N ALA A 280 15.35 13.69 24.32
CA ALA A 280 16.10 14.35 23.28
C ALA A 280 17.58 13.96 23.30
N SER A 281 18.14 13.57 22.14
CA SER A 281 19.56 13.27 21.95
C SER A 281 19.91 13.06 20.48
N GLY A 282 21.16 13.32 20.12
CA GLY A 282 21.69 13.03 18.79
C GLY A 282 21.27 14.06 17.73
N ARG A 283 21.46 13.70 16.47
CA ARG A 283 21.13 14.50 15.28
C ARG A 283 19.77 14.08 14.71
N THR A 284 19.37 14.62 13.56
CA THR A 284 18.05 14.44 12.97
C THR A 284 18.15 13.55 11.72
N SER A 285 17.76 12.27 11.80
CA SER A 285 17.62 11.35 10.66
C SER A 285 16.16 11.27 10.20
N LEU A 286 15.63 12.36 9.68
CA LEU A 286 14.21 12.52 9.38
C LEU A 286 13.78 11.62 8.23
N TYR A 287 14.55 11.57 7.12
CA TYR A 287 14.18 10.77 5.95
C TYR A 287 14.22 9.27 6.25
N ASP A 288 15.20 8.81 7.03
CA ASP A 288 15.26 7.42 7.48
C ASP A 288 14.09 7.05 8.40
N ALA A 289 13.61 8.00 9.24
CA ALA A 289 12.44 7.81 10.09
C ALA A 289 11.16 7.70 9.26
N ILE A 290 10.97 8.56 8.25
CA ILE A 290 9.83 8.49 7.32
C ILE A 290 9.86 7.15 6.57
N SER A 291 11.01 6.72 6.06
CA SER A 291 11.17 5.41 5.42
C SER A 291 10.80 4.25 6.34
N SER A 292 11.19 4.32 7.60
CA SER A 292 10.86 3.30 8.60
C SER A 292 9.36 3.24 8.91
N ALA A 293 8.72 4.41 8.99
CA ALA A 293 7.27 4.53 9.18
C ALA A 293 6.48 4.02 7.97
N ILE A 294 6.92 4.31 6.74
CA ILE A 294 6.33 3.77 5.50
C ILE A 294 6.38 2.24 5.52
N ARG A 295 7.53 1.66 5.89
CA ARG A 295 7.68 0.20 5.99
C ARG A 295 6.77 -0.42 7.06
N GLU A 296 6.63 0.22 8.20
CA GLU A 296 5.73 -0.21 9.28
C GLU A 296 4.27 -0.26 8.81
N LEU A 297 3.83 0.76 8.05
CA LEU A 297 2.47 0.86 7.55
C LEU A 297 2.21 0.02 6.28
N ARG A 298 3.22 -0.62 5.70
CA ARG A 298 3.10 -1.31 4.41
C ARG A 298 1.97 -2.33 4.37
N ASN A 299 1.87 -3.14 5.43
CA ASN A 299 0.93 -4.26 5.51
C ASN A 299 -0.44 -3.86 6.08
N GLU A 300 -0.61 -2.60 6.50
CA GLU A 300 -1.90 -2.12 6.98
C GLU A 300 -2.87 -1.99 5.79
N LYS A 301 -4.05 -2.62 5.91
CA LYS A 301 -5.09 -2.62 4.85
C LYS A 301 -6.14 -1.52 5.03
N VAL A 302 -6.03 -0.75 6.09
CA VAL A 302 -6.89 0.40 6.39
C VAL A 302 -6.24 1.70 5.91
N ARG A 303 -6.94 2.83 6.09
CA ARG A 303 -6.36 4.16 5.80
C ARG A 303 -5.07 4.36 6.57
N LYS A 304 -4.14 5.07 5.97
CA LYS A 304 -2.80 5.30 6.51
C LYS A 304 -2.50 6.78 6.57
N ALA A 305 -1.71 7.19 7.55
CA ALA A 305 -1.13 8.53 7.58
C ALA A 305 0.18 8.51 8.37
N ILE A 306 1.08 9.42 8.04
CA ILE A 306 2.29 9.68 8.82
C ILE A 306 2.22 11.12 9.30
N VAL A 307 2.30 11.32 10.62
CA VAL A 307 2.30 12.65 11.25
C VAL A 307 3.67 12.88 11.85
N ILE A 308 4.31 13.96 11.45
CA ILE A 308 5.71 14.26 11.74
C ILE A 308 5.80 15.59 12.48
N LEU A 309 6.44 15.59 13.64
CA LEU A 309 6.85 16.79 14.36
C LEU A 309 8.36 16.89 14.33
N SER A 310 8.90 17.97 13.76
CA SER A 310 10.35 18.26 13.76
C SER A 310 10.59 19.75 13.82
N ASP A 311 11.67 20.16 14.47
CA ASP A 311 12.12 21.56 14.57
C ASP A 311 13.21 21.89 13.53
N GLY A 312 13.62 20.92 12.73
CA GLY A 312 14.69 21.10 11.75
C GLY A 312 14.62 20.15 10.57
N GLY A 313 15.56 20.38 9.66
CA GLY A 313 15.78 19.54 8.51
C GLY A 313 16.57 18.29 8.84
N ASP A 314 16.69 17.44 7.84
CA ASP A 314 17.49 16.23 7.92
C ASP A 314 18.98 16.55 8.01
N THR A 315 19.68 15.98 9.00
CA THR A 315 21.12 16.18 9.21
C THR A 315 21.92 14.89 9.33
N ALA A 316 21.24 13.74 9.38
CA ALA A 316 21.90 12.48 9.69
C ALA A 316 21.39 11.27 8.93
N SER A 317 20.36 11.39 8.09
CA SER A 317 19.86 10.28 7.29
C SER A 317 20.91 9.75 6.33
N ILE A 318 20.84 8.43 6.11
CA ILE A 318 21.56 7.76 5.04
C ILE A 318 20.84 8.00 3.71
N MET A 319 19.50 8.04 3.75
CA MET A 319 18.68 8.32 2.57
C MET A 319 18.81 9.77 2.14
N SER A 320 18.94 9.98 0.82
CA SER A 320 18.86 11.30 0.20
C SER A 320 17.42 11.81 0.10
N PHE A 321 17.26 13.11 -0.18
CA PHE A 321 15.94 13.70 -0.43
C PHE A 321 15.24 13.07 -1.64
N GLU A 322 15.98 12.79 -2.70
CA GLU A 322 15.46 12.16 -3.92
C GLU A 322 14.94 10.74 -3.67
N GLU A 323 15.62 10.00 -2.80
CA GLU A 323 15.19 8.64 -2.43
C GLU A 323 13.93 8.65 -1.58
N ILE A 324 13.83 9.54 -0.58
CA ILE A 324 12.62 9.63 0.25
C ILE A 324 11.45 10.24 -0.53
N ASP A 325 11.66 11.17 -1.46
CA ASP A 325 10.65 11.69 -2.35
C ASP A 325 10.02 10.56 -3.18
N ARG A 326 10.87 9.77 -3.84
CA ARG A 326 10.41 8.60 -4.61
C ARG A 326 9.64 7.61 -3.74
N LEU A 327 10.22 7.20 -2.60
CA LEU A 327 9.60 6.23 -1.69
C LEU A 327 8.25 6.72 -1.15
N SER A 328 8.14 8.00 -0.81
CA SER A 328 6.91 8.59 -0.28
C SER A 328 5.78 8.59 -1.33
N LYS A 329 6.11 8.91 -2.57
CA LYS A 329 5.17 8.83 -3.71
C LYS A 329 4.73 7.40 -3.98
N GLU A 330 5.69 6.46 -4.01
CA GLU A 330 5.42 5.04 -4.21
C GLU A 330 4.52 4.44 -3.12
N ALA A 331 4.70 4.87 -1.88
CA ALA A 331 3.92 4.39 -0.75
C ALA A 331 2.47 4.88 -0.76
N GLY A 332 2.20 6.05 -1.35
CA GLY A 332 0.87 6.67 -1.38
C GLY A 332 0.28 6.97 0.00
N VAL A 333 1.14 7.19 0.99
CA VAL A 333 0.75 7.49 2.38
C VAL A 333 0.86 8.99 2.62
N PRO A 334 -0.21 9.69 3.01
CA PRO A 334 -0.16 11.12 3.28
C PRO A 334 0.84 11.46 4.40
N LEU A 335 1.70 12.44 4.15
CA LEU A 335 2.67 12.98 5.11
C LEU A 335 2.18 14.32 5.64
N TYR A 336 1.96 14.42 6.94
CA TYR A 336 1.60 15.64 7.63
C TYR A 336 2.78 16.15 8.45
N PHE A 337 3.24 17.36 8.18
CA PHE A 337 4.37 17.94 8.89
C PHE A 337 3.92 19.05 9.83
N ILE A 338 4.44 19.02 11.04
CA ILE A 338 4.41 20.12 11.99
C ILE A 338 5.86 20.62 12.11
N ALA A 339 6.16 21.71 11.41
CA ALA A 339 7.43 22.40 11.56
C ALA A 339 7.40 23.18 12.86
N TYR A 340 8.13 22.70 13.86
CA TYR A 340 8.13 23.28 15.19
C TYR A 340 9.19 24.37 15.30
N ASP A 341 8.76 25.58 15.69
CA ASP A 341 9.67 26.68 15.96
C ASP A 341 10.23 26.54 17.39
N SER A 342 11.41 25.98 17.50
CA SER A 342 12.16 25.82 18.75
C SER A 342 12.92 27.11 19.14
N GLY A 343 12.82 28.18 18.35
CA GLY A 343 13.59 29.43 18.49
C GLY A 343 14.95 29.35 17.80
N ALA A 344 15.34 28.21 17.24
CA ALA A 344 16.45 28.10 16.32
C ALA A 344 15.98 28.37 14.88
N PRO A 345 16.72 29.12 14.06
CA PRO A 345 16.32 29.37 12.68
C PRO A 345 16.32 28.05 11.90
N SER A 346 15.15 27.62 11.44
CA SER A 346 15.05 26.54 10.46
C SER A 346 15.57 27.04 9.11
N GLU A 347 16.35 26.23 8.42
CA GLU A 347 16.78 26.53 7.06
C GLU A 347 15.55 26.57 6.15
N PRO A 348 15.27 27.68 5.43
CA PRO A 348 14.09 27.79 4.57
C PRO A 348 13.95 26.62 3.58
N GLN A 349 15.08 26.12 3.06
CA GLN A 349 15.12 25.01 2.13
C GLN A 349 14.56 23.70 2.73
N GLU A 350 14.74 23.47 4.03
CA GLU A 350 14.23 22.27 4.71
C GLU A 350 12.71 22.34 4.88
N VAL A 351 12.19 23.51 5.22
CA VAL A 351 10.73 23.75 5.28
C VAL A 351 10.09 23.54 3.90
N ASP A 352 10.76 24.03 2.84
CA ASP A 352 10.30 23.84 1.44
C ASP A 352 10.28 22.35 1.06
N ARG A 353 11.28 21.57 1.45
CA ARG A 353 11.34 20.13 1.23
C ARG A 353 10.22 19.38 1.95
N MET A 354 9.97 19.70 3.21
CA MET A 354 8.86 19.13 3.99
C MET A 354 7.51 19.47 3.35
N ASN A 355 7.32 20.73 2.96
CA ASN A 355 6.10 21.20 2.30
C ASN A 355 5.88 20.51 0.95
N TYR A 356 6.95 20.30 0.18
CA TYR A 356 6.93 19.56 -1.07
C TYR A 356 6.49 18.11 -0.85
N LEU A 357 7.14 17.37 0.06
CA LEU A 357 6.79 15.98 0.38
C LEU A 357 5.33 15.85 0.85
N ALA A 358 4.88 16.77 1.70
CA ALA A 358 3.50 16.82 2.14
C ALA A 358 2.54 16.98 0.96
N GLY A 359 2.79 17.95 0.08
CA GLY A 359 1.94 18.25 -1.08
C GLY A 359 1.87 17.11 -2.09
N GLU A 360 2.99 16.41 -2.33
CA GLU A 360 3.04 15.28 -3.26
C GLU A 360 2.28 14.04 -2.75
N THR A 361 2.19 13.89 -1.42
CA THR A 361 1.52 12.75 -0.78
C THR A 361 0.09 13.03 -0.32
N GLY A 362 -0.43 14.24 -0.53
CA GLY A 362 -1.80 14.61 -0.16
C GLY A 362 -1.98 15.06 1.29
N GLY A 363 -0.90 15.20 2.05
CA GLY A 363 -0.89 15.85 3.34
C GLY A 363 -0.66 17.37 3.26
N PHE A 364 -0.15 17.96 4.33
CA PHE A 364 0.21 19.38 4.39
C PHE A 364 1.23 19.65 5.51
N LEU A 365 1.85 20.83 5.43
CA LEU A 365 2.73 21.35 6.46
C LEU A 365 2.05 22.48 7.21
N VAL A 366 2.19 22.51 8.53
CA VAL A 366 1.86 23.63 9.39
C VAL A 366 3.06 24.01 10.24
N THR A 367 3.20 25.31 10.53
CA THR A 367 4.19 25.80 11.48
C THR A 367 3.57 25.92 12.87
N ALA A 368 4.28 25.51 13.89
CA ALA A 368 3.84 25.54 15.27
C ALA A 368 4.92 26.08 16.20
N SER A 369 4.51 26.78 17.25
CA SER A 369 5.29 27.09 18.44
C SER A 369 4.70 26.36 19.66
N ALA A 370 5.34 26.47 20.82
CA ALA A 370 4.83 25.87 22.06
C ALA A 370 3.36 26.26 22.35
N ASP A 371 2.99 27.50 22.08
CA ASP A 371 1.66 28.04 22.41
C ASP A 371 0.54 27.46 21.54
N ASN A 372 0.83 27.06 20.31
CA ASN A 372 -0.18 26.60 19.35
C ASN A 372 -0.01 25.16 18.87
N LEU A 373 1.02 24.44 19.32
CA LEU A 373 1.33 23.09 18.87
C LEU A 373 0.14 22.13 18.99
N GLN A 374 -0.59 22.19 20.09
CA GLN A 374 -1.78 21.36 20.29
C GLN A 374 -2.89 21.67 19.27
N ALA A 375 -3.07 22.96 18.91
CA ALA A 375 -4.04 23.36 17.90
C ALA A 375 -3.65 22.82 16.51
N LYS A 376 -2.34 22.84 16.17
CA LYS A 376 -1.83 22.33 14.89
C LYS A 376 -1.99 20.81 14.74
N TYR A 377 -1.78 20.06 15.80
CA TYR A 377 -2.19 18.64 15.83
C TYR A 377 -3.72 18.49 15.65
N GLY A 378 -4.51 19.38 16.22
CA GLY A 378 -5.96 19.42 16.04
C GLY A 378 -6.38 19.67 14.58
N ASP A 379 -5.66 20.51 13.84
CA ASP A 379 -5.90 20.75 12.41
C ASP A 379 -5.67 19.48 11.59
N ILE A 380 -4.61 18.73 11.88
CA ILE A 380 -4.33 17.43 11.24
C ILE A 380 -5.42 16.41 11.58
N ALA A 381 -5.81 16.33 12.85
CA ALA A 381 -6.87 15.42 13.30
C ALA A 381 -8.20 15.69 12.58
N LYS A 382 -8.57 16.97 12.41
CA LYS A 382 -9.77 17.37 11.65
C LYS A 382 -9.67 16.93 10.20
N ASP A 383 -8.52 17.17 9.54
CA ASP A 383 -8.31 16.78 8.15
C ASP A 383 -8.46 15.27 7.99
N LEU A 384 -7.77 14.48 8.81
CA LEU A 384 -7.86 13.03 8.78
C LEU A 384 -9.29 12.50 8.96
N ARG A 385 -10.13 13.20 9.72
CA ARG A 385 -11.52 12.78 9.95
C ARG A 385 -12.51 13.31 8.92
N ALA A 386 -12.18 14.39 8.21
CA ALA A 386 -13.05 15.01 7.21
C ALA A 386 -12.83 14.52 5.79
N GLN A 387 -11.94 13.54 5.57
CA GLN A 387 -11.66 13.00 4.25
C GLN A 387 -12.87 12.29 3.63
N TYR A 388 -12.96 12.37 2.31
CA TYR A 388 -13.84 11.54 1.49
C TYR A 388 -13.07 10.30 1.04
N ALA A 389 -13.72 9.14 1.12
CA ALA A 389 -13.28 7.90 0.52
C ALA A 389 -13.96 7.77 -0.86
N ILE A 390 -13.17 7.68 -1.90
CA ILE A 390 -13.66 7.58 -3.28
C ILE A 390 -13.05 6.33 -3.91
N LEU A 391 -13.90 5.45 -4.41
CA LEU A 391 -13.50 4.34 -5.26
C LEU A 391 -13.85 4.71 -6.69
N TYR A 392 -12.87 4.69 -7.59
CA TYR A 392 -13.10 4.98 -9.00
C TYR A 392 -12.50 3.92 -9.91
N GLN A 393 -13.09 3.79 -11.07
CA GLN A 393 -12.63 2.91 -12.14
C GLN A 393 -11.68 3.67 -13.05
N ILE A 394 -10.55 3.07 -13.38
CA ILE A 394 -9.66 3.57 -14.42
C ILE A 394 -10.14 3.13 -15.80
N SER A 395 -10.06 4.05 -16.78
CA SER A 395 -10.68 3.90 -18.10
C SER A 395 -9.86 3.09 -19.10
N ASP A 396 -8.58 2.80 -18.81
CA ASP A 396 -7.65 2.12 -19.71
C ASP A 396 -6.97 0.93 -19.04
N LEU A 397 -6.55 -0.02 -19.87
CA LEU A 397 -5.78 -1.18 -19.45
C LEU A 397 -4.36 -0.73 -19.04
N ALA A 398 -4.24 -0.19 -17.84
CA ALA A 398 -2.95 0.17 -17.27
C ALA A 398 -2.07 -1.08 -17.11
N LYS A 399 -0.79 -0.96 -17.41
CA LYS A 399 0.16 -2.02 -17.15
C LYS A 399 0.30 -2.22 -15.63
N HIS A 400 0.57 -3.45 -15.20
CA HIS A 400 0.90 -3.73 -13.81
C HIS A 400 2.16 -2.95 -13.39
N ASN A 401 2.15 -2.36 -12.17
CA ASN A 401 3.24 -1.57 -11.62
C ASN A 401 3.62 -0.33 -12.46
N GLU A 402 2.63 0.32 -13.09
CA GLU A 402 2.80 1.57 -13.82
C GLU A 402 2.48 2.76 -12.92
N TRP A 403 3.34 3.78 -12.93
CA TRP A 403 3.06 5.03 -12.23
C TRP A 403 1.97 5.83 -12.97
N ARG A 404 0.91 6.17 -12.27
CA ARG A 404 -0.20 6.97 -12.79
C ARG A 404 -0.39 8.23 -11.98
N ARG A 405 -0.57 9.35 -12.67
CA ARG A 405 -0.91 10.62 -12.03
C ARG A 405 -2.41 10.68 -11.78
N VAL A 406 -2.80 11.01 -10.54
CA VAL A 406 -4.20 11.26 -10.21
C VAL A 406 -4.39 12.69 -9.75
N ARG A 407 -5.47 13.28 -10.17
CA ARG A 407 -5.91 14.63 -9.76
C ARG A 407 -7.41 14.63 -9.56
N VAL A 408 -7.83 15.10 -8.40
CA VAL A 408 -9.23 15.38 -8.11
C VAL A 408 -9.50 16.85 -8.41
N VAL A 409 -10.48 17.11 -9.26
CA VAL A 409 -10.91 18.46 -9.65
C VAL A 409 -12.28 18.69 -9.05
N LEU A 410 -12.45 19.82 -8.36
CA LEU A 410 -13.74 20.25 -7.83
C LEU A 410 -14.37 21.30 -8.76
N ASN A 411 -15.62 21.09 -9.12
CA ASN A 411 -16.40 22.10 -9.85
C ASN A 411 -16.85 23.23 -8.92
N SER A 412 -15.88 23.88 -8.28
CA SER A 412 -16.08 24.98 -7.35
C SER A 412 -14.84 25.88 -7.33
N PRO A 413 -14.95 27.19 -7.59
CA PRO A 413 -13.81 28.09 -7.56
C PRO A 413 -13.31 28.41 -6.12
N LYS A 414 -14.07 28.01 -5.11
CA LYS A 414 -13.77 28.31 -3.69
C LYS A 414 -13.09 27.14 -2.97
N LEU A 415 -13.18 25.93 -3.53
CA LEU A 415 -12.73 24.72 -2.91
C LEU A 415 -11.60 24.06 -3.73
N THR A 416 -10.67 23.44 -3.03
CA THR A 416 -9.56 22.69 -3.62
C THR A 416 -9.54 21.30 -3.00
N ALA A 417 -9.33 20.29 -3.84
CA ALA A 417 -9.12 18.91 -3.41
C ALA A 417 -7.64 18.66 -3.14
N ARG A 418 -7.34 18.01 -2.03
CA ARG A 418 -6.02 17.55 -1.64
C ARG A 418 -6.05 16.04 -1.51
N THR A 419 -5.17 15.36 -2.26
CA THR A 419 -5.02 13.91 -2.30
C THR A 419 -3.61 13.58 -2.81
N ILE A 420 -3.25 12.31 -2.83
CA ILE A 420 -2.01 11.84 -3.46
C ILE A 420 -1.91 12.33 -4.92
N ARG A 421 -0.71 12.63 -5.39
CA ARG A 421 -0.46 13.09 -6.77
C ARG A 421 -0.40 11.94 -7.79
N GLY A 422 -0.23 10.72 -7.31
CA GLY A 422 -0.16 9.54 -8.14
C GLY A 422 -0.03 8.27 -7.31
N TYR A 423 -0.06 7.15 -7.99
CA TYR A 423 0.04 5.82 -7.40
C TYR A 423 0.60 4.84 -8.43
N PHE A 424 1.09 3.70 -7.96
CA PHE A 424 1.42 2.57 -8.84
C PHE A 424 0.20 1.65 -9.00
N THR A 425 -0.08 1.26 -10.22
CA THR A 425 -1.14 0.28 -10.51
C THR A 425 -0.82 -1.05 -9.83
N PRO A 426 -1.80 -1.68 -9.19
CA PRO A 426 -1.64 -2.99 -8.57
C PRO A 426 -1.32 -4.08 -9.57
#